data_2d37f8d51f6ef8f21e9ba5146bb181a6
#
_entry.id   2d37f8d51f6ef8f21e9ba5146bb181a6
#
_cell.length_a   1.000
_cell.length_b   1.000
_cell.length_c   1.000
_cell.angle_alpha   90.00
_cell.angle_beta   90.00
_cell.angle_gamma   90.00
#
_symmetry.space_group_name_H-M   'P 1'
#
loop_
_entity.id
_entity.type
_entity.pdbx_description
1 polymer ?
#
loop_
_entity_poly.entity_id
_entity_poly.type
_entity_poly.pdbx_seq_one_letter_code
_entity_poly.pdbx_strand_id
1 'polypeptide(L)'
;MGGMIHADDLARRVALEVTIGGHDATSYLEPYVTSFEYTDNAEGKSDELNIEMHDRDDKWIGGWLPRKGTAMRARINCLNWLGLGQHMQLACGSFTCDEPTVSGPPTKVSIEGVSASLAGPLRDTSRTQAWEGFSLQGVATEVAKRNN
;
A
#
# COMPACT_ATOMS: atom_id res chain seq x y z
N MET A 1 15.13 21.35 34.01
CA MET A 1 15.24 22.19 32.81
C MET A 1 14.02 21.95 31.93
N GLY A 2 13.10 22.91 31.95
CA GLY A 2 11.93 22.83 31.10
C GLY A 2 12.31 23.20 29.66
N GLY A 3 12.45 22.24 28.77
CA GLY A 3 12.50 22.51 27.34
C GLY A 3 11.17 23.17 26.91
N MET A 4 11.22 24.29 26.20
CA MET A 4 10.02 24.88 25.61
C MET A 4 9.40 23.86 24.66
N ILE A 5 8.20 23.40 25.00
CA ILE A 5 7.39 22.58 24.10
C ILE A 5 6.84 23.56 23.03
N HIS A 6 7.29 23.43 21.81
CA HIS A 6 6.74 24.22 20.71
C HIS A 6 5.31 23.74 20.38
N ALA A 7 4.46 24.67 19.97
CA ALA A 7 3.07 24.34 19.60
C ALA A 7 3.01 23.24 18.52
N ASP A 8 4.01 23.16 17.66
CA ASP A 8 4.16 22.09 16.67
C ASP A 8 4.39 20.70 17.28
N ASP A 9 4.98 20.63 18.47
CA ASP A 9 5.20 19.34 19.17
C ASP A 9 3.91 18.78 19.76
N LEU A 10 2.88 19.61 19.89
CA LEU A 10 1.56 19.24 20.43
C LEU A 10 0.59 18.81 19.34
N ALA A 11 0.86 19.14 18.09
CA ALA A 11 -0.03 18.85 16.98
C ALA A 11 -0.14 17.35 16.71
N ARG A 12 -1.35 16.90 16.40
CA ARG A 12 -1.57 15.57 15.86
C ARG A 12 -0.97 15.52 14.45
N ARG A 13 -0.14 14.52 14.20
CA ARG A 13 0.53 14.35 12.91
C ARG A 13 0.30 12.94 12.40
N VAL A 14 0.17 12.83 11.09
CA VAL A 14 0.16 11.57 10.37
C VAL A 14 1.26 11.63 9.33
N ALA A 15 2.09 10.60 9.29
CA ALA A 15 3.13 10.44 8.30
C ALA A 15 2.98 9.08 7.63
N LEU A 16 3.18 9.05 6.31
CA LEU A 16 3.20 7.85 5.52
C LEU A 16 4.64 7.43 5.28
N GLU A 17 5.01 6.22 5.67
CA GLU A 17 6.25 5.57 5.26
C GLU A 17 5.98 4.62 4.12
N VAL A 18 6.71 4.75 3.02
CA VAL A 18 6.54 3.92 1.83
C VAL A 18 7.87 3.41 1.32
N THR A 19 7.92 2.12 1.05
CA THR A 19 9.01 1.48 0.33
C THR A 19 8.50 1.06 -1.05
N ILE A 20 9.20 1.42 -2.11
CA ILE A 20 8.87 1.10 -3.50
C ILE A 20 10.07 0.39 -4.15
N GLY A 21 9.85 -0.80 -4.70
CA GLY A 21 10.91 -1.57 -5.34
C GLY A 21 12.08 -1.92 -4.41
N GLY A 22 11.82 -2.02 -3.08
CA GLY A 22 12.84 -2.29 -2.07
C GLY A 22 13.60 -1.05 -1.57
N HIS A 23 13.29 0.15 -2.10
CA HIS A 23 13.91 1.41 -1.68
C HIS A 23 12.94 2.25 -0.86
N ASP A 24 13.45 2.90 0.20
CA ASP A 24 12.68 3.86 0.97
C ASP A 24 12.35 5.08 0.09
N ALA A 25 11.06 5.27 -0.18
CA ALA A 25 10.56 6.37 -1.00
C ALA A 25 9.94 7.48 -0.15
N THR A 26 9.92 7.37 1.17
CA THR A 26 9.22 8.27 2.08
C THR A 26 9.60 9.74 1.87
N SER A 27 10.89 10.05 1.90
CA SER A 27 11.40 11.42 1.73
C SER A 27 11.18 11.98 0.31
N TYR A 28 11.06 11.11 -0.68
CA TYR A 28 10.77 11.51 -2.07
C TYR A 28 9.28 11.79 -2.30
N LEU A 29 8.41 11.09 -1.56
CA LEU A 29 6.96 11.25 -1.63
C LEU A 29 6.46 12.45 -0.83
N GLU A 30 7.01 12.64 0.38
CA GLU A 30 6.51 13.59 1.38
C GLU A 30 6.23 15.02 0.83
N PRO A 31 7.09 15.63 -0.01
CA PRO A 31 6.82 16.97 -0.54
C PRO A 31 5.68 17.05 -1.57
N TYR A 32 5.26 15.91 -2.12
CA TYR A 32 4.32 15.84 -3.25
C TYR A 32 2.98 15.23 -2.88
N VAL A 33 2.91 14.40 -1.83
CA VAL A 33 1.68 13.72 -1.39
C VAL A 33 0.62 14.74 -1.01
N THR A 34 -0.53 14.63 -1.62
CA THR A 34 -1.73 15.42 -1.30
C THR A 34 -2.74 14.62 -0.50
N SER A 35 -2.84 13.34 -0.77
CA SER A 35 -3.65 12.40 0.03
C SER A 35 -3.10 10.99 -0.05
N PHE A 36 -3.39 10.18 0.94
CA PHE A 36 -3.25 8.74 0.85
C PHE A 36 -4.44 8.06 1.54
N GLU A 37 -4.81 6.93 1.01
CA GLU A 37 -5.91 6.13 1.52
C GLU A 37 -5.47 4.67 1.60
N TYR A 38 -5.73 4.05 2.74
CA TYR A 38 -5.56 2.62 2.93
C TYR A 38 -6.92 2.01 3.28
N THR A 39 -7.34 1.04 2.48
CA THR A 39 -8.57 0.30 2.68
C THR A 39 -8.24 -1.14 3.04
N ASP A 40 -8.56 -1.52 4.29
CA ASP A 40 -8.49 -2.90 4.78
C ASP A 40 -9.84 -3.55 4.46
N ASN A 41 -9.84 -4.44 3.49
CA ASN A 41 -11.05 -5.11 3.03
C ASN A 41 -11.26 -6.43 3.79
N ALA A 42 -12.52 -6.71 4.07
CA ALA A 42 -12.94 -8.00 4.63
C ALA A 42 -12.65 -9.16 3.66
N GLU A 43 -12.77 -10.39 4.16
CA GLU A 43 -12.48 -11.63 3.44
C GLU A 43 -12.94 -11.63 1.97
N GLY A 44 -12.04 -12.06 1.08
CA GLY A 44 -12.30 -12.23 -0.34
C GLY A 44 -12.01 -11.02 -1.22
N LYS A 45 -11.60 -9.89 -0.64
CA LYS A 45 -11.12 -8.72 -1.39
C LYS A 45 -9.69 -8.40 -0.99
N SER A 46 -8.92 -7.83 -1.92
CA SER A 46 -7.59 -7.32 -1.61
C SER A 46 -7.68 -6.01 -0.88
N ASP A 47 -6.75 -5.76 0.02
CA ASP A 47 -6.55 -4.44 0.57
C ASP A 47 -5.98 -3.52 -0.51
N GLU A 48 -6.31 -2.26 -0.40
CA GLU A 48 -5.96 -1.25 -1.38
C GLU A 48 -5.21 -0.10 -0.72
N LEU A 49 -4.20 0.39 -1.41
CA LEU A 49 -3.47 1.60 -1.04
C LEU A 49 -3.53 2.56 -2.22
N ASN A 50 -3.98 3.78 -1.99
CA ASN A 50 -3.96 4.85 -2.99
C ASN A 50 -3.14 6.03 -2.47
N ILE A 51 -2.19 6.50 -3.27
CA ILE A 51 -1.34 7.65 -2.98
C ILE A 51 -1.52 8.67 -4.09
N GLU A 52 -2.08 9.82 -3.76
CA GLU A 52 -2.22 10.93 -4.69
C GLU A 52 -1.13 11.97 -4.44
N MET A 53 -0.56 12.47 -5.52
CA MET A 53 0.53 13.44 -5.48
C MET A 53 0.31 14.56 -6.48
N HIS A 54 0.87 15.72 -6.15
CA HIS A 54 0.97 16.85 -7.06
C HIS A 54 2.42 16.98 -7.51
N ASP A 55 2.70 16.54 -8.73
CA ASP A 55 4.06 16.57 -9.32
C ASP A 55 4.38 17.96 -9.88
N ARG A 56 4.82 18.84 -8.97
CA ARG A 56 5.09 20.25 -9.29
C ARG A 56 6.34 20.44 -10.13
N ASP A 57 7.26 19.51 -10.06
CA ASP A 57 8.60 19.60 -10.64
C ASP A 57 8.81 18.58 -11.78
N ASP A 58 7.75 17.90 -12.22
CA ASP A 58 7.75 16.87 -13.25
C ASP A 58 8.77 15.72 -13.01
N LYS A 59 9.12 15.47 -11.74
CA LYS A 59 10.08 14.43 -11.36
C LYS A 59 9.48 13.05 -11.42
N TRP A 60 8.23 12.94 -11.02
CA TRP A 60 7.52 11.66 -11.01
C TRP A 60 7.26 11.18 -12.41
N ILE A 61 6.74 12.02 -13.29
CA ILE A 61 6.58 11.69 -14.71
C ILE A 61 7.92 11.55 -15.43
N GLY A 62 8.97 12.19 -14.92
CA GLY A 62 10.31 12.19 -15.49
C GLY A 62 11.16 10.95 -15.20
N GLY A 63 10.73 10.04 -14.31
CA GLY A 63 11.50 8.82 -14.05
C GLY A 63 11.36 8.20 -12.67
N TRP A 64 10.65 8.84 -11.75
CA TRP A 64 10.40 8.29 -10.41
C TRP A 64 9.14 7.44 -10.34
N LEU A 65 8.31 7.47 -11.39
CA LEU A 65 7.06 6.73 -11.46
C LEU A 65 7.34 5.22 -11.38
N PRO A 66 6.77 4.51 -10.40
CA PRO A 66 6.93 3.06 -10.33
C PRO A 66 6.26 2.40 -11.53
N ARG A 67 6.78 1.28 -11.94
CA ARG A 67 6.16 0.47 -12.99
C ARG A 67 5.09 -0.43 -12.40
N LYS A 68 4.09 -0.77 -13.19
CA LYS A 68 3.13 -1.81 -12.85
C LYS A 68 3.86 -3.09 -12.41
N GLY A 69 3.40 -3.71 -11.34
CA GLY A 69 4.02 -4.90 -10.75
C GLY A 69 5.14 -4.62 -9.74
N THR A 70 5.54 -3.35 -9.55
CA THR A 70 6.54 -3.00 -8.54
C THR A 70 6.02 -3.30 -7.14
N ALA A 71 6.83 -3.99 -6.32
CA ALA A 71 6.49 -4.26 -4.93
C ALA A 71 6.52 -2.98 -4.10
N MET A 72 5.52 -2.79 -3.27
CA MET A 72 5.37 -1.65 -2.37
C MET A 72 5.08 -2.13 -0.95
N ARG A 73 5.52 -1.37 0.05
CA ARG A 73 5.11 -1.53 1.45
C ARG A 73 4.76 -0.18 2.00
N ALA A 74 3.73 -0.14 2.83
CA ALA A 74 3.29 1.08 3.46
C ALA A 74 3.07 0.90 4.96
N ARG A 75 3.31 1.99 5.69
CA ARG A 75 3.05 2.13 7.13
C ARG A 75 2.56 3.53 7.41
N ILE A 76 1.55 3.63 8.25
CA ILE A 76 1.01 4.91 8.72
C ILE A 76 1.50 5.13 10.15
N ASN A 77 2.14 6.25 10.39
CA ASN A 77 2.58 6.68 11.70
C ASN A 77 1.69 7.83 12.18
N CYS A 78 1.11 7.68 13.36
CA CYS A 78 0.31 8.70 14.01
C CYS A 78 1.01 9.19 15.27
N LEU A 79 1.25 10.49 15.37
CA LEU A 79 1.83 11.14 16.54
C LEU A 79 0.76 11.95 17.27
N ASN A 80 0.75 11.87 18.59
CA ASN A 80 -0.12 12.63 19.49
C ASN A 80 -1.64 12.38 19.33
N TRP A 81 -2.06 11.22 18.77
CA TRP A 81 -3.47 10.94 18.55
C TRP A 81 -4.23 10.61 19.83
N LEU A 82 -3.67 9.81 20.70
CA LEU A 82 -4.27 9.40 21.97
C LEU A 82 -3.75 10.20 23.19
N GLY A 83 -2.63 10.86 23.02
CA GLY A 83 -1.99 11.65 24.05
C GLY A 83 -0.67 12.22 23.58
N LEU A 84 -0.16 13.21 24.32
CA LEU A 84 1.07 13.89 23.99
C LEU A 84 2.26 12.92 23.99
N GLY A 85 3.07 12.95 22.96
CA GLY A 85 4.25 12.08 22.82
C GLY A 85 3.94 10.63 22.49
N GLN A 86 2.67 10.25 22.31
CA GLN A 86 2.31 8.90 21.94
C GLN A 86 2.44 8.67 20.43
N HIS A 87 3.11 7.58 20.08
CA HIS A 87 3.26 7.09 18.73
C HIS A 87 2.40 5.85 18.52
N MET A 88 1.62 5.86 17.47
CA MET A 88 0.89 4.69 16.97
C MET A 88 1.37 4.38 15.56
N GLN A 89 1.49 3.11 15.25
CA GLN A 89 1.88 2.65 13.92
C GLN A 89 0.85 1.65 13.41
N LEU A 90 0.42 1.84 12.17
CA LEU A 90 -0.38 0.89 11.42
C LEU A 90 0.45 0.37 10.26
N ALA A 91 0.82 -0.90 10.31
CA ALA A 91 1.43 -1.58 9.18
C ALA A 91 0.33 -1.92 8.18
N CYS A 92 0.30 -1.24 7.02
CA CYS A 92 -0.70 -1.48 5.99
C CYS A 92 -0.42 -2.77 5.21
N GLY A 93 0.84 -3.26 5.23
CA GLY A 93 1.22 -4.50 4.56
C GLY A 93 2.03 -4.30 3.29
N SER A 94 1.98 -5.33 2.45
CA SER A 94 2.70 -5.37 1.17
C SER A 94 1.70 -5.32 0.01
N PHE A 95 2.04 -4.51 -0.99
CA PHE A 95 1.21 -4.26 -2.16
C PHE A 95 2.01 -4.48 -3.43
N THR A 96 1.30 -4.72 -4.51
CA THR A 96 1.83 -4.65 -5.87
C THR A 96 1.25 -3.40 -6.53
N CYS A 97 2.11 -2.56 -7.06
CA CYS A 97 1.69 -1.36 -7.79
C CYS A 97 0.87 -1.75 -9.02
N ASP A 98 -0.31 -1.19 -9.17
CA ASP A 98 -1.04 -1.22 -10.43
C ASP A 98 -0.51 -0.14 -11.37
N GLU A 99 -1.11 0.06 -12.52
CA GLU A 99 -0.65 1.07 -13.47
C GLU A 99 -0.85 2.48 -12.90
N PRO A 100 0.24 3.25 -12.64
CA PRO A 100 0.10 4.61 -12.15
C PRO A 100 -0.60 5.49 -13.17
N THR A 101 -1.45 6.39 -12.71
CA THR A 101 -2.15 7.32 -13.58
C THR A 101 -1.60 8.73 -13.44
N VAL A 102 -1.51 9.42 -14.56
CA VAL A 102 -1.06 10.81 -14.63
C VAL A 102 -2.15 11.64 -15.29
N SER A 103 -2.50 12.75 -14.68
CA SER A 103 -3.51 13.68 -15.19
C SER A 103 -3.06 15.13 -14.98
N GLY A 104 -3.69 16.07 -15.65
CA GLY A 104 -3.41 17.51 -15.45
C GLY A 104 -3.67 18.34 -16.66
N PRO A 105 -3.39 19.67 -16.68
CA PRO A 105 -2.75 20.51 -15.65
C PRO A 105 -3.67 20.92 -14.48
N PRO A 106 -3.18 21.07 -13.24
CA PRO A 106 -1.80 20.78 -12.80
C PRO A 106 -1.52 19.30 -12.74
N THR A 107 -0.24 18.90 -12.91
CA THR A 107 0.16 17.48 -12.97
C THR A 107 -0.13 16.77 -11.66
N LYS A 108 -1.02 15.79 -11.72
CA LYS A 108 -1.37 14.88 -10.62
C LYS A 108 -0.95 13.47 -10.97
N VAL A 109 -0.38 12.79 -10.00
CA VAL A 109 0.00 11.39 -10.11
C VAL A 109 -0.77 10.60 -9.06
N SER A 110 -1.38 9.50 -9.46
CA SER A 110 -1.97 8.51 -8.55
C SER A 110 -1.23 7.18 -8.68
N ILE A 111 -0.83 6.63 -7.54
CA ILE A 111 -0.21 5.31 -7.44
C ILE A 111 -1.15 4.43 -6.64
N GLU A 112 -1.68 3.41 -7.30
CA GLU A 112 -2.55 2.43 -6.68
C GLU A 112 -1.77 1.14 -6.39
N GLY A 113 -1.93 0.61 -5.19
CA GLY A 113 -1.36 -0.65 -4.77
C GLY A 113 -2.44 -1.62 -4.31
N VAL A 114 -2.35 -2.85 -4.75
CA VAL A 114 -3.26 -3.93 -4.35
C VAL A 114 -2.47 -4.94 -3.53
N SER A 115 -3.03 -5.42 -2.41
CA SER A 115 -2.30 -6.32 -1.51
C SER A 115 -1.85 -7.59 -2.22
N ALA A 116 -0.56 -7.93 -2.02
CA ALA A 116 0.09 -9.05 -2.69
C ALA A 116 -0.39 -10.42 -2.18
N SER A 117 -1.07 -10.48 -1.05
CA SER A 117 -1.48 -11.73 -0.41
C SER A 117 -2.52 -12.53 -1.21
N LEU A 118 -3.14 -11.92 -2.21
CA LEU A 118 -4.12 -12.56 -3.09
C LEU A 118 -3.77 -12.45 -4.58
N ALA A 119 -2.62 -11.87 -4.92
CA ALA A 119 -2.12 -11.77 -6.30
C ALA A 119 -1.43 -13.07 -6.77
N GLY A 120 -1.98 -14.22 -6.39
CA GLY A 120 -1.50 -15.52 -6.87
C GLY A 120 -2.40 -16.08 -7.97
N PRO A 121 -1.93 -17.08 -8.71
CA PRO A 121 -2.70 -17.74 -9.78
C PRO A 121 -4.04 -18.32 -9.31
N LEU A 122 -4.27 -18.45 -8.00
CA LEU A 122 -5.53 -18.88 -7.40
C LEU A 122 -6.67 -17.87 -7.58
N ARG A 123 -6.38 -16.57 -7.69
CA ARG A 123 -7.41 -15.53 -7.75
C ARG A 123 -8.01 -15.37 -9.16
N ASP A 124 -7.16 -15.48 -10.18
CA ASP A 124 -7.56 -15.19 -11.56
C ASP A 124 -8.00 -16.42 -12.32
N THR A 125 -7.90 -17.62 -11.73
CA THR A 125 -8.26 -18.87 -12.40
C THR A 125 -9.55 -19.43 -11.83
N SER A 126 -10.68 -19.08 -12.45
CA SER A 126 -11.94 -19.79 -12.21
C SER A 126 -11.89 -21.13 -12.92
N ARG A 127 -11.90 -22.21 -12.15
CA ARG A 127 -11.95 -23.58 -12.68
C ARG A 127 -13.10 -24.33 -12.04
N THR A 128 -13.92 -24.95 -12.86
CA THR A 128 -14.94 -25.87 -12.41
C THR A 128 -14.40 -27.31 -12.55
N GLN A 129 -14.31 -28.02 -11.46
CA GLN A 129 -13.90 -29.43 -11.42
C GLN A 129 -14.79 -30.21 -10.48
N ALA A 130 -15.32 -31.34 -10.95
CA ALA A 130 -16.05 -32.28 -10.10
C ALA A 130 -15.03 -33.17 -9.34
N TRP A 131 -15.24 -33.31 -8.05
CA TRP A 131 -14.41 -34.14 -7.16
C TRP A 131 -15.25 -35.30 -6.66
N GLU A 132 -15.26 -36.41 -7.39
CA GLU A 132 -15.95 -37.60 -6.96
C GLU A 132 -14.97 -38.55 -6.25
N GLY A 133 -15.35 -39.01 -5.06
CA GLY A 133 -14.55 -39.97 -4.29
C GLY A 133 -13.32 -39.39 -3.56
N PHE A 134 -13.12 -38.10 -3.53
CA PHE A 134 -12.04 -37.49 -2.79
C PHE A 134 -12.47 -37.03 -1.37
N SER A 135 -11.58 -37.22 -0.40
CA SER A 135 -11.74 -36.58 0.91
C SER A 135 -11.39 -35.11 0.83
N LEU A 136 -11.89 -34.29 1.76
CA LEU A 136 -11.59 -32.86 1.84
C LEU A 136 -10.07 -32.58 1.83
N GLN A 137 -9.31 -33.45 2.55
CA GLN A 137 -7.86 -33.39 2.60
C GLN A 137 -7.22 -33.71 1.23
N GLY A 138 -7.77 -34.63 0.48
CA GLY A 138 -7.31 -34.97 -0.86
C GLY A 138 -7.51 -33.84 -1.85
N VAL A 139 -8.66 -33.18 -1.80
CA VAL A 139 -8.96 -31.98 -2.61
C VAL A 139 -7.99 -30.86 -2.28
N ALA A 140 -7.76 -30.56 -1.00
CA ALA A 140 -6.83 -29.51 -0.56
C ALA A 140 -5.39 -29.77 -1.02
N THR A 141 -4.94 -31.03 -0.94
CA THR A 141 -3.60 -31.45 -1.37
C THR A 141 -3.42 -31.28 -2.88
N GLU A 142 -4.42 -31.66 -3.65
CA GLU A 142 -4.36 -31.56 -5.12
C GLU A 142 -4.39 -30.09 -5.59
N VAL A 143 -5.20 -29.25 -4.98
CA VAL A 143 -5.22 -27.79 -5.24
C VAL A 143 -3.89 -27.16 -4.90
N ALA A 144 -3.27 -27.52 -3.77
CA ALA A 144 -1.97 -27.01 -3.36
C ALA A 144 -0.86 -27.40 -4.36
N LYS A 145 -0.85 -28.66 -4.85
CA LYS A 145 0.14 -29.12 -5.82
C LYS A 145 0.08 -28.39 -7.16
N ARG A 146 -1.10 -27.91 -7.57
CA ARG A 146 -1.29 -27.24 -8.86
C ARG A 146 -0.91 -25.76 -8.86
N ASN A 147 -0.78 -25.19 -7.66
CA ASN A 147 -0.52 -23.74 -7.48
C ASN A 147 0.85 -23.43 -6.88
N ASN A 148 1.74 -24.46 -6.82
CA ASN A 148 3.13 -24.30 -6.41
C ASN A 148 4.07 -24.19 -7.62
#